data_00cc1d6afe70f7464eebae2065d4c590
#
_entry.id   00cc1d6afe70f7464eebae2065d4c590
#
_cell.length_a   1.000
_cell.length_b   1.000
_cell.length_c   1.000
_cell.angle_alpha   90.00
_cell.angle_beta   90.00
_cell.angle_gamma   90.00
#
_symmetry.space_group_name_H-M   'P 1'
#
loop_
_entity.id
_entity.type
_entity.pdbx_description
1 polymer ?
#
loop_
_entity_poly.entity_id
_entity_poly.type
_entity_poly.pdbx_seq_one_letter_code
_entity_poly.pdbx_strand_id
1 'polypeptide(L)'
;MEIRQFRAVVRAKSFERTCRFYGETMSLPRLQSWDREDGRGALFQAGAAVIEVLGRPPGTAERDRDRDESYDYQGPHHKLVLVLLVPSAEKAYQELLLRDRNIPGGLRKDADGSLLFDTHDPDGVRIVFKQMDD
;
A
#
# COMPACT_ATOMS: atom_id res chain seq x y z
N MET A 1 5.93 27.95 1.83
CA MET A 1 5.95 26.71 2.62
C MET A 1 6.82 25.67 1.91
N GLU A 2 7.79 25.12 2.61
CA GLU A 2 8.64 24.05 2.05
C GLU A 2 8.18 22.71 2.59
N ILE A 3 7.80 21.79 1.70
CA ILE A 3 7.46 20.41 2.07
C ILE A 3 8.56 19.49 1.55
N ARG A 4 9.26 18.83 2.48
CA ARG A 4 10.41 17.98 2.12
C ARG A 4 10.03 16.53 1.87
N GLN A 5 8.92 16.06 2.46
CA GLN A 5 8.50 14.69 2.30
C GLN A 5 7.01 14.56 2.52
N PHE A 6 6.38 13.75 1.72
CA PHE A 6 4.99 13.34 1.91
C PHE A 6 4.98 11.88 2.31
N ARG A 7 4.24 11.55 3.36
CA ARG A 7 4.06 10.17 3.80
C ARG A 7 2.61 9.79 3.84
N ALA A 8 2.30 8.59 3.33
CA ALA A 8 1.03 7.93 3.57
C ALA A 8 1.26 6.90 4.68
N VAL A 9 0.51 6.99 5.76
CA VAL A 9 0.70 6.12 6.92
C VAL A 9 -0.37 5.04 6.92
N VAL A 10 0.07 3.79 6.91
CA VAL A 10 -0.81 2.61 6.95
C VAL A 10 -0.61 1.91 8.29
N ARG A 11 -1.69 1.79 9.06
CA ARG A 11 -1.66 1.03 10.31
C ARG A 11 -2.06 -0.40 10.03
N ALA A 12 -1.05 -1.27 10.06
CA ALA A 12 -1.20 -2.65 9.60
C ALA A 12 -1.85 -3.54 10.64
N LYS A 13 -2.79 -4.38 10.20
CA LYS A 13 -3.31 -5.48 11.03
C LYS A 13 -2.23 -6.53 11.23
N SER A 14 -1.53 -6.88 10.17
CA SER A 14 -0.35 -7.75 10.22
C SER A 14 0.83 -7.00 9.62
N PHE A 15 1.77 -6.62 10.47
CA PHE A 15 2.93 -5.85 10.05
C PHE A 15 3.74 -6.59 8.99
N GLU A 16 3.98 -7.90 9.21
CA GLU A 16 4.77 -8.70 8.29
C GLU A 16 4.10 -8.80 6.92
N ARG A 17 2.79 -9.02 6.88
CA ARG A 17 2.06 -9.15 5.61
C ARG A 17 2.05 -7.85 4.83
N THR A 18 1.81 -6.74 5.51
CA THR A 18 1.76 -5.43 4.85
C THR A 18 3.15 -5.00 4.37
N CYS A 19 4.20 -5.24 5.17
CA CYS A 19 5.57 -4.97 4.73
C CYS A 19 5.96 -5.84 3.53
N ARG A 20 5.54 -7.11 3.52
CA ARG A 20 5.80 -8.00 2.39
C ARG A 20 5.10 -7.50 1.12
N PHE A 21 3.88 -7.01 1.28
CA PHE A 21 3.15 -6.46 0.14
C PHE A 21 3.90 -5.28 -0.50
N TYR A 22 4.26 -4.27 0.29
CA TYR A 22 4.94 -3.11 -0.26
C TYR A 22 6.37 -3.40 -0.68
N GLY A 23 7.11 -4.18 0.10
CA GLY A 23 8.52 -4.46 -0.17
C GLY A 23 8.77 -5.53 -1.21
N GLU A 24 7.94 -6.57 -1.26
CA GLU A 24 8.14 -7.69 -2.18
C GLU A 24 7.16 -7.66 -3.34
N THR A 25 5.86 -7.59 -3.08
CA THR A 25 4.86 -7.61 -4.15
C THR A 25 4.98 -6.38 -5.04
N MET A 26 5.11 -5.21 -4.45
CA MET A 26 5.29 -3.97 -5.20
C MET A 26 6.75 -3.63 -5.47
N SER A 27 7.68 -4.32 -4.85
CA SER A 27 9.13 -4.11 -5.02
C SER A 27 9.57 -2.69 -4.66
N LEU A 28 8.95 -2.07 -3.68
CA LEU A 28 9.37 -0.74 -3.25
C LEU A 28 10.61 -0.83 -2.36
N PRO A 29 11.60 0.06 -2.55
CA PRO A 29 12.77 0.08 -1.69
C PRO A 29 12.39 0.37 -0.24
N ARG A 30 12.92 -0.41 0.69
CA ARG A 30 12.75 -0.15 2.12
C ARG A 30 13.83 0.83 2.56
N LEU A 31 13.42 2.01 3.00
CA LEU A 31 14.34 3.06 3.40
C LEU A 31 14.79 2.90 4.84
N GLN A 32 13.92 2.42 5.72
CA GLN A 32 14.18 2.34 7.15
C GLN A 32 13.20 1.36 7.78
N SER A 33 13.60 0.73 8.87
CA SER A 33 12.67 -0.04 9.70
C SER A 33 13.11 0.07 11.16
N TRP A 34 12.16 -0.13 12.06
CA TRP A 34 12.43 -0.12 13.48
C TRP A 34 11.51 -1.09 14.21
N ASP A 35 12.00 -1.53 15.35
CA ASP A 35 11.31 -2.48 16.21
C ASP A 35 11.56 -2.05 17.65
N ARG A 36 10.56 -1.42 18.25
CA ARG A 36 10.65 -0.83 19.59
C ARG A 36 9.57 -1.41 20.49
N GLU A 37 9.70 -1.17 21.78
CA GLU A 37 8.70 -1.62 22.77
C GLU A 37 7.30 -1.08 22.47
N ASP A 38 7.22 0.15 21.95
CA ASP A 38 5.94 0.80 21.65
C ASP A 38 5.39 0.52 20.27
N GLY A 39 6.17 -0.13 19.40
CA GLY A 39 5.68 -0.49 18.07
C GLY A 39 6.78 -0.71 17.07
N ARG A 40 6.36 -1.24 15.91
CA ARG A 40 7.22 -1.51 14.76
C ARG A 40 6.85 -0.59 13.62
N GLY A 41 7.81 -0.35 12.74
CA GLY A 41 7.54 0.44 11.54
C GLY A 41 8.51 0.17 10.43
N ALA A 42 8.12 0.54 9.22
CA ALA A 42 8.96 0.48 8.04
C ALA A 42 8.56 1.59 7.08
N LEU A 43 9.55 2.15 6.40
CA LEU A 43 9.35 3.17 5.38
C LEU A 43 9.70 2.59 4.02
N PHE A 44 8.82 2.77 3.06
CA PHE A 44 9.01 2.32 1.68
C PHE A 44 8.93 3.53 0.75
N GLN A 45 9.88 3.62 -0.17
CA GLN A 45 9.90 4.71 -1.13
C GLN A 45 8.93 4.42 -2.28
N ALA A 46 8.03 5.36 -2.53
CA ALA A 46 7.08 5.29 -3.64
C ALA A 46 7.22 6.58 -4.45
N GLY A 47 8.16 6.58 -5.42
CA GLY A 47 8.50 7.78 -6.16
C GLY A 47 9.07 8.85 -5.22
N ALA A 48 8.49 10.05 -5.26
CA ALA A 48 8.88 11.15 -4.37
C ALA A 48 8.21 11.08 -2.99
N ALA A 49 7.27 10.16 -2.80
CA ALA A 49 6.56 9.99 -1.55
C ALA A 49 7.08 8.78 -0.78
N VAL A 50 6.62 8.63 0.45
CA VAL A 50 6.98 7.52 1.32
C VAL A 50 5.71 6.89 1.87
N ILE A 51 5.65 5.58 1.87
CA ILE A 51 4.61 4.82 2.56
C ILE A 51 5.21 4.35 3.88
N GLU A 52 4.58 4.76 4.98
CA GLU A 52 5.00 4.38 6.32
C GLU A 52 4.05 3.32 6.86
N VAL A 53 4.57 2.11 7.11
CA VAL A 53 3.79 1.02 7.67
C VAL A 53 4.06 0.96 9.16
N LEU A 54 3.01 1.06 9.96
CA LEU A 54 3.11 0.95 11.42
C LEU A 54 2.44 -0.32 11.89
N GLY A 55 3.06 -0.98 12.87
CA GLY A 55 2.53 -2.19 13.48
C GLY A 55 2.70 -2.15 14.98
N ARG A 56 1.92 -2.99 15.67
CA ARG A 56 2.05 -3.14 17.11
C ARG A 56 3.35 -3.84 17.48
N PRO A 57 3.77 -3.75 18.74
CA PRO A 57 4.98 -4.44 19.19
C PRO A 57 4.93 -5.93 18.90
N PRO A 58 6.11 -6.57 18.67
CA PRO A 58 6.17 -8.02 18.49
C PRO A 58 5.55 -8.74 19.69
N GLY A 59 4.88 -9.86 19.42
CA GLY A 59 4.23 -10.65 20.47
C GLY A 59 2.82 -10.21 20.82
N THR A 60 2.36 -9.06 20.29
CA THR A 60 0.95 -8.69 20.42
C THR A 60 0.13 -9.62 19.53
N ALA A 61 -0.89 -10.26 20.11
CA ALA A 61 -1.70 -11.21 19.37
C ALA A 61 -2.45 -10.51 18.24
N GLU A 62 -2.36 -11.05 17.02
CA GLU A 62 -3.04 -10.48 15.86
C GLU A 62 -4.56 -10.48 16.03
N ARG A 63 -5.10 -11.50 16.72
CA ARG A 63 -6.53 -11.55 17.02
C ARG A 63 -7.01 -10.36 17.84
N ASP A 64 -6.16 -9.79 18.68
CA ASP A 64 -6.50 -8.61 19.45
C ASP A 64 -6.52 -7.37 18.56
N ARG A 65 -5.63 -7.33 17.56
CA ARG A 65 -5.63 -6.27 16.56
C ARG A 65 -6.87 -6.33 15.68
N ASP A 66 -7.33 -7.53 15.36
CA ASP A 66 -8.54 -7.72 14.56
C ASP A 66 -9.78 -7.18 15.26
N ARG A 67 -9.74 -7.05 16.57
CA ARG A 67 -10.83 -6.47 17.37
C ARG A 67 -10.67 -4.97 17.60
N ASP A 68 -9.53 -4.42 17.25
CA ASP A 68 -9.26 -3.00 17.43
C ASP A 68 -9.82 -2.24 16.24
N GLU A 69 -10.90 -1.52 16.45
CA GLU A 69 -11.59 -0.77 15.39
C GLU A 69 -10.69 0.27 14.73
N SER A 70 -9.65 0.76 15.41
CA SER A 70 -8.73 1.72 14.82
C SER A 70 -7.92 1.11 13.69
N TYR A 71 -7.87 -0.21 13.59
CA TYR A 71 -7.20 -0.93 12.52
C TYR A 71 -8.18 -1.54 11.51
N ASP A 72 -9.47 -1.27 11.65
CA ASP A 72 -10.45 -1.75 10.69
C ASP A 72 -10.61 -0.72 9.57
N TYR A 73 -9.99 -1.02 8.45
CA TYR A 73 -10.05 -0.17 7.26
C TYR A 73 -10.94 -0.75 6.18
N GLN A 74 -11.70 -1.79 6.47
CA GLN A 74 -12.45 -2.54 5.47
C GLN A 74 -13.89 -2.08 5.27
N GLY A 75 -14.25 -0.95 5.79
CA GLY A 75 -15.59 -0.42 5.58
C GLY A 75 -15.73 0.22 4.20
N PRO A 76 -16.97 0.47 3.77
CA PRO A 76 -17.22 1.19 2.51
C PRO A 76 -16.83 2.68 2.61
N HIS A 77 -16.30 3.10 3.74
CA HIS A 77 -15.99 4.51 4.02
C HIS A 77 -14.49 4.78 4.02
N HIS A 78 -13.75 4.07 3.22
CA HIS A 78 -12.31 4.33 3.08
C HIS A 78 -12.11 5.75 2.56
N LYS A 79 -11.48 6.58 3.36
CA LYS A 79 -11.18 7.96 3.00
C LYS A 79 -9.86 8.10 2.26
N LEU A 80 -9.04 7.06 2.30
CA LEU A 80 -7.70 7.10 1.71
C LEU A 80 -7.62 6.17 0.52
N VAL A 81 -7.19 6.73 -0.60
CA VAL A 81 -6.86 5.97 -1.81
C VAL A 81 -5.46 6.41 -2.22
N LEU A 82 -4.58 5.45 -2.46
CA LEU A 82 -3.25 5.74 -2.96
C LEU A 82 -3.29 5.66 -4.49
N VAL A 83 -2.92 6.75 -5.15
CA VAL A 83 -2.81 6.78 -6.60
C VAL A 83 -1.35 6.82 -6.97
N LEU A 84 -0.89 5.79 -7.67
CA LEU A 84 0.49 5.68 -8.13
C LEU A 84 0.50 5.86 -9.64
N LEU A 85 1.19 6.89 -10.11
CA LEU A 85 1.36 7.13 -11.53
C LEU A 85 2.53 6.31 -12.03
N VAL A 86 2.30 5.51 -13.05
CA VAL A 86 3.30 4.60 -13.60
C VAL A 86 3.48 4.85 -15.10
N PRO A 87 4.68 4.58 -15.65
CA PRO A 87 4.90 4.78 -17.09
C PRO A 87 4.06 3.84 -17.95
N SER A 88 3.80 2.62 -17.48
CA SER A 88 2.98 1.63 -18.18
C SER A 88 2.12 0.88 -17.21
N ALA A 89 0.81 1.11 -17.27
CA ALA A 89 -0.13 0.38 -16.43
C ALA A 89 -0.16 -1.11 -16.79
N GLU A 90 0.01 -1.45 -18.07
CA GLU A 90 0.05 -2.84 -18.50
C GLU A 90 1.24 -3.59 -17.91
N LYS A 91 2.43 -2.99 -17.91
CA LYS A 91 3.61 -3.63 -17.34
C LYS A 91 3.47 -3.80 -15.83
N ALA A 92 2.96 -2.79 -15.12
CA ALA A 92 2.71 -2.90 -13.68
C ALA A 92 1.70 -3.99 -13.38
N TYR A 93 0.63 -4.06 -14.18
CA TYR A 93 -0.40 -5.10 -14.05
C TYR A 93 0.20 -6.49 -14.18
N GLN A 94 1.02 -6.70 -15.22
CA GLN A 94 1.66 -8.00 -15.45
C GLN A 94 2.63 -8.37 -14.33
N GLU A 95 3.37 -7.39 -13.80
CA GLU A 95 4.26 -7.63 -12.66
C GLU A 95 3.51 -8.15 -11.44
N LEU A 96 2.37 -7.55 -11.11
CA LEU A 96 1.60 -7.98 -9.95
C LEU A 96 0.96 -9.34 -10.18
N LEU A 97 0.49 -9.63 -11.40
CA LEU A 97 -0.04 -10.95 -11.71
C LEU A 97 1.02 -12.04 -11.56
N LEU A 98 2.27 -11.78 -11.96
CA LEU A 98 3.36 -12.73 -11.80
C LEU A 98 3.70 -13.02 -10.33
N ARG A 99 3.28 -12.14 -9.42
CA ARG A 99 3.49 -12.30 -7.98
C ARG A 99 2.24 -12.84 -7.28
N ASP A 100 1.43 -13.59 -8.01
CA ASP A 100 0.20 -14.23 -7.51
C ASP A 100 -0.84 -13.24 -6.97
N ARG A 101 -0.86 -12.03 -7.52
CA ARG A 101 -1.82 -11.03 -7.09
C ARG A 101 -3.09 -11.12 -7.94
N ASN A 102 -4.25 -11.27 -7.28
CA ASN A 102 -5.54 -11.25 -7.95
C ASN A 102 -6.02 -9.82 -8.10
N ILE A 103 -6.33 -9.42 -9.34
CA ILE A 103 -6.81 -8.07 -9.65
C ILE A 103 -8.13 -8.20 -10.41
N PRO A 104 -9.27 -8.35 -9.69
CA PRO A 104 -10.55 -8.72 -10.32
C PRO A 104 -11.04 -7.73 -11.37
N GLY A 105 -10.76 -6.45 -11.20
CA GLY A 105 -11.20 -5.44 -12.17
C GLY A 105 -10.38 -5.40 -13.45
N GLY A 106 -9.18 -5.97 -13.45
CA GLY A 106 -8.28 -5.97 -14.59
C GLY A 106 -7.91 -4.56 -15.06
N LEU A 107 -7.23 -4.50 -16.20
CA LEU A 107 -6.91 -3.24 -16.86
C LEU A 107 -8.18 -2.63 -17.45
N ARG A 108 -8.36 -1.32 -17.27
CA ARG A 108 -9.51 -0.62 -17.82
C ARG A 108 -9.17 0.85 -18.06
N LYS A 109 -10.03 1.53 -18.78
CA LYS A 109 -9.89 2.98 -19.00
C LYS A 109 -10.85 3.71 -18.08
N ASP A 110 -10.41 4.84 -17.54
CA ASP A 110 -11.29 5.72 -16.79
C ASP A 110 -11.96 6.74 -17.73
N ALA A 111 -12.68 7.69 -17.12
CA ALA A 111 -13.45 8.67 -17.89
C ALA A 111 -12.60 9.57 -18.78
N ASP A 112 -11.33 9.79 -18.43
CA ASP A 112 -10.41 10.62 -19.23
C ASP A 112 -9.62 9.81 -20.25
N GLY A 113 -9.88 8.51 -20.37
CA GLY A 113 -9.21 7.63 -21.32
C GLY A 113 -7.89 7.05 -20.82
N SER A 114 -7.48 7.35 -19.61
CA SER A 114 -6.24 6.82 -19.03
C SER A 114 -6.40 5.35 -18.68
N LEU A 115 -5.36 4.57 -18.96
CA LEU A 115 -5.32 3.16 -18.61
C LEU A 115 -4.97 3.02 -17.13
N LEU A 116 -5.71 2.19 -16.41
CA LEU A 116 -5.48 1.97 -15.00
C LEU A 116 -5.94 0.58 -14.56
N PHE A 117 -5.51 0.20 -13.37
CA PHE A 117 -6.06 -0.90 -12.60
C PHE A 117 -5.92 -0.59 -11.11
N ASP A 118 -6.63 -1.33 -10.28
CA ASP A 118 -6.51 -1.14 -8.85
C ASP A 118 -6.45 -2.46 -8.11
N THR A 119 -5.89 -2.42 -6.92
CA THR A 119 -5.83 -3.52 -5.98
C THR A 119 -5.97 -2.96 -4.57
N HIS A 120 -5.87 -3.82 -3.60
CA HIS A 120 -5.89 -3.44 -2.19
C HIS A 120 -4.67 -4.03 -1.50
N ASP A 121 -4.13 -3.31 -0.53
CA ASP A 121 -3.11 -3.88 0.33
C ASP A 121 -3.76 -4.85 1.33
N PRO A 122 -2.97 -5.57 2.17
CA PRO A 122 -3.54 -6.50 3.15
C PRO A 122 -4.46 -5.85 4.19
N ASP A 123 -4.41 -4.55 4.35
CA ASP A 123 -5.25 -3.79 5.28
C ASP A 123 -6.50 -3.21 4.62
N GLY A 124 -6.68 -3.49 3.32
CA GLY A 124 -7.83 -3.00 2.57
C GLY A 124 -7.65 -1.60 1.99
N VAL A 125 -6.47 -1.01 2.07
CA VAL A 125 -6.22 0.30 1.47
C VAL A 125 -6.22 0.14 -0.04
N ARG A 126 -7.06 0.92 -0.71
CA ARG A 126 -7.17 0.87 -2.18
C ARG A 126 -5.97 1.55 -2.82
N ILE A 127 -5.36 0.87 -3.79
CA ILE A 127 -4.20 1.37 -4.53
C ILE A 127 -4.56 1.36 -6.01
N VAL A 128 -4.52 2.54 -6.62
CA VAL A 128 -4.80 2.72 -8.05
C VAL A 128 -3.47 2.93 -8.77
N PHE A 129 -3.22 2.13 -9.79
CA PHE A 129 -2.08 2.30 -10.69
C PHE A 129 -2.59 2.93 -11.98
N LYS A 130 -2.21 4.15 -12.21
CA LYS A 130 -2.69 4.91 -13.37
C LYS A 130 -1.52 5.26 -14.28
N GLN A 131 -1.69 5.02 -15.58
CA GLN A 131 -0.66 5.36 -16.54
C GLN A 131 -0.56 6.87 -16.67
N MET A 132 0.67 7.37 -16.53
CA MET A 132 0.89 8.80 -16.74
C MET A 132 1.18 9.05 -18.21
N ASP A 133 0.66 10.16 -18.71
CA ASP A 133 0.96 10.61 -20.04
C ASP A 133 2.33 11.28 -20.04
N ASP A 134 3.14 10.92 -21.00
CA ASP A 134 4.44 11.55 -21.21
C ASP A 134 4.28 12.90 -21.91
#